data_9d1a1ed4445113b9cbe52b0aa976cdb6
#
_entry.id   9d1a1ed4445113b9cbe52b0aa976cdb6
#
_cell.length_a   1.000
_cell.length_b   1.000
_cell.length_c   1.000
_cell.angle_alpha   90.00
_cell.angle_beta   90.00
_cell.angle_gamma   90.00
#
_symmetry.space_group_name_H-M   'P 1'
#
loop_
_entity.id
_entity.type
_entity.pdbx_description
1 polymer ?
#
loop_
_entity_poly.entity_id
_entity_poly.type
_entity_poly.pdbx_seq_one_letter_code
_entity_poly.pdbx_strand_id
1 'polypeptide(L)'
;MMNIAIFSFTKNGSCLNVRLMDILKQNNILSYTLPKYMIDDRMTALINLKETVEAHFTDDAIIFIGATGIAIRSISPYVKDKFSDPAVMVIDELGRYVIPLLSGHVGGANELAEYIGGAINATPVITTATDINGVFAVDVFAKKYNLIISSRKLAKDVSAALLDKEPVDIDSDIIEIDVSDIKKKLNPTDVKCELRVRITDKIYESNVLTLIPKSIYIGVGCKKDTDAKEMLDFVNEVFISFGIDIRAIKSIGSIDIKKNEKAINELAKSLSVPFLTFSKEELNAVEGEFNESEFVRKTVGVGNVCERAVLIQCKKLILGKIARGGMTIAIGRD
;
A
#
# COMPACT_ATOMS: atom_id res chain seq x y z
N MET A 1 2.23 -13.60 -4.05
CA MET A 1 2.90 -14.73 -3.35
C MET A 1 3.34 -14.17 -2.02
N MET A 2 2.85 -14.75 -0.90
CA MET A 2 3.14 -14.31 0.47
C MET A 2 4.34 -15.08 1.04
N ASN A 3 5.11 -14.42 1.93
CA ASN A 3 6.08 -15.08 2.79
C ASN A 3 5.37 -15.47 4.10
N ILE A 4 5.35 -16.77 4.44
CA ILE A 4 4.60 -17.30 5.59
C ILE A 4 5.52 -18.17 6.45
N ALA A 5 5.62 -17.85 7.74
CA ALA A 5 6.29 -18.69 8.71
C ALA A 5 5.28 -19.49 9.53
N ILE A 6 5.44 -20.82 9.63
CA ILE A 6 4.57 -21.71 10.38
C ILE A 6 5.33 -22.38 11.52
N PHE A 7 4.83 -22.28 12.74
CA PHE A 7 5.43 -22.84 13.94
C PHE A 7 4.55 -23.90 14.58
N SER A 8 5.12 -25.09 14.89
CA SER A 8 4.43 -26.16 15.61
C SER A 8 5.29 -26.70 16.75
N PHE A 9 4.65 -27.21 17.80
CA PHE A 9 5.33 -27.58 19.06
C PHE A 9 5.04 -28.99 19.55
N THR A 10 4.16 -29.71 18.88
CA THR A 10 3.70 -31.05 19.22
C THR A 10 3.68 -31.95 17.99
N LYS A 11 3.55 -33.27 18.20
CA LYS A 11 3.41 -34.21 17.08
C LYS A 11 2.15 -33.92 16.24
N ASN A 12 1.02 -33.67 16.88
CA ASN A 12 -0.23 -33.35 16.16
C ASN A 12 -0.10 -32.02 15.41
N GLY A 13 0.49 -31.01 16.09
CA GLY A 13 0.79 -29.73 15.46
C GLY A 13 1.71 -29.86 14.23
N SER A 14 2.71 -30.76 14.26
CA SER A 14 3.54 -31.01 13.08
C SER A 14 2.80 -31.67 11.93
N CYS A 15 1.88 -32.59 12.22
CA CYS A 15 1.00 -33.16 11.18
C CYS A 15 0.13 -32.08 10.53
N LEU A 16 -0.44 -31.19 11.32
CA LEU A 16 -1.23 -30.06 10.81
C LEU A 16 -0.35 -29.06 10.05
N ASN A 17 0.89 -28.81 10.49
CA ASN A 17 1.83 -27.95 9.80
C ASN A 17 2.13 -28.46 8.37
N VAL A 18 2.40 -29.75 8.21
CA VAL A 18 2.58 -30.39 6.88
C VAL A 18 1.36 -30.18 6.00
N ARG A 19 0.16 -30.40 6.55
CA ARG A 19 -1.09 -30.18 5.82
C ARG A 19 -1.25 -28.71 5.38
N LEU A 20 -0.86 -27.75 6.22
CA LEU A 20 -0.91 -26.34 5.86
C LEU A 20 0.10 -25.98 4.78
N MET A 21 1.32 -26.55 4.80
CA MET A 21 2.29 -26.36 3.71
C MET A 21 1.71 -26.80 2.37
N ASP A 22 0.95 -27.91 2.31
CA ASP A 22 0.33 -28.37 1.08
C ASP A 22 -0.85 -27.49 0.62
N ILE A 23 -1.65 -26.98 1.56
CA ILE A 23 -2.77 -26.06 1.28
C ILE A 23 -2.27 -24.71 0.76
N LEU A 24 -1.20 -24.20 1.36
CA LEU A 24 -0.65 -22.87 1.08
C LEU A 24 0.50 -22.89 0.05
N LYS A 25 0.71 -23.99 -0.67
CA LYS A 25 1.85 -24.25 -1.58
C LYS A 25 2.15 -23.20 -2.65
N GLN A 26 1.17 -22.34 -2.97
CA GLN A 26 1.38 -21.21 -3.88
C GLN A 26 2.16 -20.05 -3.26
N ASN A 27 2.46 -20.13 -1.96
CA ASN A 27 3.19 -19.13 -1.21
C ASN A 27 4.61 -19.62 -0.86
N ASN A 28 5.47 -18.71 -0.45
CA ASN A 28 6.79 -19.03 0.09
C ASN A 28 6.65 -19.37 1.57
N ILE A 29 6.76 -20.65 1.93
CA ILE A 29 6.52 -21.15 3.29
C ILE A 29 7.80 -21.59 3.94
N LEU A 30 8.05 -21.10 5.15
CA LEU A 30 9.08 -21.60 6.05
C LEU A 30 8.41 -22.25 7.26
N SER A 31 8.62 -23.55 7.42
CA SER A 31 7.98 -24.37 8.44
C SER A 31 8.95 -24.76 9.54
N TYR A 32 8.57 -24.56 10.79
CA TYR A 32 9.38 -24.81 11.97
C TYR A 32 8.67 -25.73 12.95
N THR A 33 9.42 -26.70 13.49
CA THR A 33 8.96 -27.56 14.58
C THR A 33 10.10 -27.97 15.50
N LEU A 34 9.78 -28.42 16.70
CA LEU A 34 10.81 -28.96 17.61
C LEU A 34 11.52 -30.16 16.98
N PRO A 35 12.86 -30.34 17.16
CA PRO A 35 13.62 -31.40 16.50
C PRO A 35 13.02 -32.81 16.60
N LYS A 36 12.46 -33.13 17.77
CA LYS A 36 11.83 -34.43 18.03
C LYS A 36 10.51 -34.68 17.33
N TYR A 37 9.93 -33.66 16.68
CA TYR A 37 8.65 -33.74 15.97
C TYR A 37 8.77 -33.44 14.48
N MET A 38 9.99 -33.44 13.95
CA MET A 38 10.23 -33.36 12.51
C MET A 38 9.73 -34.63 11.83
N ILE A 39 8.77 -34.53 10.94
CA ILE A 39 8.10 -35.64 10.24
C ILE A 39 8.10 -35.47 8.72
N ASP A 40 8.65 -34.36 8.21
CA ASP A 40 8.72 -34.00 6.80
C ASP A 40 10.01 -33.23 6.53
N ASP A 41 10.69 -33.51 5.41
CA ASP A 41 11.99 -32.89 5.07
C ASP A 41 11.90 -31.39 4.78
N ARG A 42 10.71 -30.86 4.53
CA ARG A 42 10.44 -29.42 4.33
C ARG A 42 10.44 -28.64 5.65
N MET A 43 10.45 -29.33 6.78
CA MET A 43 10.46 -28.71 8.09
C MET A 43 11.88 -28.35 8.52
N THR A 44 12.01 -27.24 9.23
CA THR A 44 13.24 -26.78 9.86
C THR A 44 13.18 -27.00 11.37
N ALA A 45 14.27 -27.44 11.98
CA ALA A 45 14.37 -27.61 13.43
C ALA A 45 14.28 -26.26 14.15
N LEU A 46 13.29 -26.09 15.01
CA LEU A 46 13.12 -24.91 15.85
C LEU A 46 14.04 -25.01 17.07
N ILE A 47 15.11 -24.25 17.08
CA ILE A 47 16.09 -24.23 18.18
C ILE A 47 15.80 -23.06 19.13
N ASN A 48 15.56 -21.86 18.61
CA ASN A 48 15.25 -20.66 19.40
C ASN A 48 14.00 -19.98 18.83
N LEU A 49 12.88 -20.15 19.51
CA LEU A 49 11.61 -19.60 19.07
C LEU A 49 11.64 -18.07 18.96
N LYS A 50 12.27 -17.37 19.93
CA LYS A 50 12.31 -15.92 19.97
C LYS A 50 13.08 -15.34 18.77
N GLU A 51 14.28 -15.83 18.53
CA GLU A 51 15.12 -15.38 17.40
C GLU A 51 14.47 -15.71 16.04
N THR A 52 13.85 -16.91 15.95
CA THR A 52 13.17 -17.29 14.69
C THR A 52 11.95 -16.42 14.43
N VAL A 53 11.15 -16.11 15.45
CA VAL A 53 9.99 -15.19 15.30
C VAL A 53 10.45 -13.79 14.94
N GLU A 54 11.54 -13.28 15.54
CA GLU A 54 12.13 -11.98 15.20
C GLU A 54 12.51 -11.89 13.71
N ALA A 55 13.18 -12.93 13.21
CA ALA A 55 13.59 -12.97 11.80
C ALA A 55 12.42 -12.95 10.81
N HIS A 56 11.25 -13.45 11.24
CA HIS A 56 10.03 -13.52 10.40
C HIS A 56 9.00 -12.41 10.68
N PHE A 57 9.31 -11.47 11.59
CA PHE A 57 8.35 -10.41 11.93
C PHE A 57 8.16 -9.35 10.82
N THR A 58 8.91 -9.47 9.73
CA THR A 58 8.75 -8.67 8.50
C THR A 58 8.12 -9.45 7.34
N ASP A 59 7.76 -10.71 7.55
CA ASP A 59 7.04 -11.53 6.57
C ASP A 59 5.57 -11.08 6.46
N ASP A 60 4.84 -11.64 5.49
CA ASP A 60 3.42 -11.32 5.32
C ASP A 60 2.53 -11.99 6.38
N ALA A 61 2.90 -13.20 6.84
CA ALA A 61 2.13 -13.91 7.87
C ALA A 61 2.98 -14.83 8.76
N ILE A 62 2.53 -14.95 10.02
CA ILE A 62 3.07 -15.90 11.01
C ILE A 62 1.92 -16.75 11.55
N ILE A 63 2.04 -18.06 11.47
CA ILE A 63 1.05 -19.02 11.93
C ILE A 63 1.64 -19.86 13.06
N PHE A 64 1.01 -19.84 14.23
CA PHE A 64 1.35 -20.71 15.35
C PHE A 64 0.35 -21.85 15.48
N ILE A 65 0.82 -23.09 15.47
CA ILE A 65 0.00 -24.26 15.77
C ILE A 65 0.27 -24.68 17.22
N GLY A 66 -0.62 -24.25 18.13
CA GLY A 66 -0.46 -24.48 19.56
C GLY A 66 -1.22 -23.49 20.44
N ALA A 67 -0.76 -23.30 21.67
CA ALA A 67 -1.44 -22.42 22.62
C ALA A 67 -1.26 -20.94 22.29
N THR A 68 -2.36 -20.16 22.33
CA THR A 68 -2.37 -18.70 22.10
C THR A 68 -1.37 -17.95 22.98
N GLY A 69 -1.17 -18.38 24.24
CA GLY A 69 -0.21 -17.75 25.15
C GLY A 69 1.26 -17.91 24.70
N ILE A 70 1.60 -18.95 23.93
CA ILE A 70 2.95 -19.10 23.34
C ILE A 70 3.11 -18.04 22.27
N ALA A 71 2.16 -17.91 21.34
CA ALA A 71 2.20 -16.92 20.28
C ALA A 71 2.32 -15.50 20.84
N ILE A 72 1.45 -15.10 21.76
CA ILE A 72 1.44 -13.76 22.36
C ILE A 72 2.80 -13.42 22.98
N ARG A 73 3.36 -14.32 23.81
CA ARG A 73 4.66 -14.09 24.45
C ARG A 73 5.82 -14.01 23.43
N SER A 74 5.70 -14.73 22.31
CA SER A 74 6.75 -14.75 21.29
C SER A 74 6.73 -13.48 20.43
N ILE A 75 5.55 -12.89 20.15
CA ILE A 75 5.43 -11.73 19.29
C ILE A 75 5.47 -10.39 20.03
N SER A 76 5.09 -10.36 21.32
CA SER A 76 4.91 -9.12 22.09
C SER A 76 6.09 -8.14 22.04
N PRO A 77 7.38 -8.55 21.98
CA PRO A 77 8.49 -7.62 21.90
C PRO A 77 8.57 -6.87 20.56
N TYR A 78 7.93 -7.39 19.51
CA TYR A 78 8.09 -6.91 18.12
C TYR A 78 6.86 -6.14 17.62
N VAL A 79 5.72 -6.22 18.31
CA VAL A 79 4.46 -5.54 17.94
C VAL A 79 4.63 -4.03 17.98
N LYS A 80 4.32 -3.35 16.86
CA LYS A 80 4.51 -1.90 16.67
C LYS A 80 3.27 -1.20 16.16
N ASP A 81 2.78 -1.58 14.99
CA ASP A 81 1.69 -0.88 14.31
C ASP A 81 0.89 -1.84 13.41
N LYS A 82 -0.43 -1.74 13.48
CA LYS A 82 -1.36 -2.59 12.71
C LYS A 82 -1.20 -2.52 11.18
N PHE A 83 -0.48 -1.52 10.66
CA PHE A 83 -0.24 -1.36 9.23
C PHE A 83 1.11 -1.93 8.78
N SER A 84 2.03 -2.22 9.70
CA SER A 84 3.36 -2.76 9.41
C SER A 84 3.59 -4.16 9.97
N ASP A 85 2.85 -4.53 11.03
CA ASP A 85 3.00 -5.83 11.65
C ASP A 85 2.38 -6.93 10.77
N PRO A 86 2.99 -8.14 10.72
CA PRO A 86 2.49 -9.25 9.93
C PRO A 86 1.10 -9.71 10.37
N ALA A 87 0.39 -10.42 9.50
CA ALA A 87 -0.76 -11.21 9.88
C ALA A 87 -0.33 -12.29 10.87
N VAL A 88 -0.78 -12.25 12.10
CA VAL A 88 -0.47 -13.31 13.07
C VAL A 88 -1.73 -14.06 13.47
N MET A 89 -1.65 -15.40 13.42
CA MET A 89 -2.76 -16.24 13.86
C MET A 89 -2.29 -17.46 14.63
N VAL A 90 -3.21 -18.01 15.42
CA VAL A 90 -3.04 -19.28 16.14
C VAL A 90 -4.05 -20.29 15.63
N ILE A 91 -3.61 -21.52 15.47
CA ILE A 91 -4.46 -22.69 15.21
C ILE A 91 -4.25 -23.67 16.37
N ASP A 92 -5.31 -24.19 16.94
CA ASP A 92 -5.16 -25.25 17.95
C ASP A 92 -4.57 -26.51 17.31
N GLU A 93 -3.89 -27.36 18.08
CA GLU A 93 -3.16 -28.50 17.52
C GLU A 93 -4.06 -29.56 16.86
N LEU A 94 -5.37 -29.51 17.10
CA LEU A 94 -6.36 -30.37 16.46
C LEU A 94 -7.00 -29.73 15.22
N GLY A 95 -6.65 -28.47 14.91
CA GLY A 95 -7.16 -27.74 13.77
C GLY A 95 -8.66 -27.44 13.83
N ARG A 96 -9.20 -27.16 15.02
CA ARG A 96 -10.63 -26.83 15.19
C ARG A 96 -10.92 -25.35 15.08
N TYR A 97 -9.97 -24.50 15.48
CA TYR A 97 -10.10 -23.05 15.51
C TYR A 97 -8.93 -22.38 14.84
N VAL A 98 -9.18 -21.35 14.04
CA VAL A 98 -8.18 -20.44 13.48
C VAL A 98 -8.44 -19.07 14.04
N ILE A 99 -7.51 -18.54 14.84
CA ILE A 99 -7.70 -17.36 15.67
C ILE A 99 -6.73 -16.27 15.22
N PRO A 100 -7.18 -15.24 14.47
CA PRO A 100 -6.37 -14.06 14.18
C PRO A 100 -6.02 -13.31 15.48
N LEU A 101 -4.73 -12.98 15.65
CA LEU A 101 -4.22 -12.23 16.81
C LEU A 101 -3.83 -10.80 16.47
N LEU A 102 -3.18 -10.58 15.32
CA LEU A 102 -2.71 -9.28 14.85
C LEU A 102 -3.07 -9.06 13.39
N SER A 103 -3.21 -7.78 13.04
CA SER A 103 -3.36 -7.32 11.65
C SER A 103 -4.53 -7.99 10.91
N GLY A 104 -5.67 -8.10 11.61
CA GLY A 104 -6.89 -8.75 11.11
C GLY A 104 -7.35 -8.22 9.76
N HIS A 105 -7.46 -6.89 9.61
CA HIS A 105 -7.92 -6.21 8.40
C HIS A 105 -6.79 -6.00 7.40
N VAL A 106 -5.97 -4.96 7.65
CA VAL A 106 -4.93 -4.51 6.70
C VAL A 106 -3.86 -5.57 6.48
N GLY A 107 -3.47 -6.29 7.53
CA GLY A 107 -2.53 -7.41 7.41
C GLY A 107 -3.14 -8.63 6.70
N GLY A 108 -4.49 -8.76 6.67
CA GLY A 108 -5.18 -9.88 6.03
C GLY A 108 -5.31 -11.13 6.89
N ALA A 109 -5.09 -11.03 8.22
CA ALA A 109 -5.17 -12.21 9.10
C ALA A 109 -6.58 -12.81 9.14
N ASN A 110 -7.64 -11.98 9.04
CA ASN A 110 -9.03 -12.47 9.02
C ASN A 110 -9.33 -13.24 7.73
N GLU A 111 -8.97 -12.69 6.57
CA GLU A 111 -9.14 -13.35 5.26
C GLU A 111 -8.35 -14.66 5.18
N LEU A 112 -7.10 -14.66 5.66
CA LEU A 112 -6.27 -15.87 5.69
C LEU A 112 -6.85 -16.91 6.68
N ALA A 113 -7.42 -16.47 7.81
CA ALA A 113 -8.07 -17.37 8.76
C ALA A 113 -9.33 -18.02 8.20
N GLU A 114 -10.14 -17.27 7.43
CA GLU A 114 -11.30 -17.82 6.72
C GLU A 114 -10.88 -18.84 5.65
N TYR A 115 -9.85 -18.50 4.85
CA TYR A 115 -9.31 -19.38 3.83
C TYR A 115 -8.80 -20.70 4.43
N ILE A 116 -7.95 -20.61 5.48
CA ILE A 116 -7.43 -21.81 6.17
C ILE A 116 -8.56 -22.57 6.83
N GLY A 117 -9.47 -21.88 7.53
CA GLY A 117 -10.61 -22.50 8.18
C GLY A 117 -11.46 -23.32 7.24
N GLY A 118 -11.78 -22.79 6.05
CA GLY A 118 -12.48 -23.51 5.00
C GLY A 118 -11.71 -24.73 4.50
N ALA A 119 -10.38 -24.60 4.31
CA ALA A 119 -9.55 -25.68 3.78
C ALA A 119 -9.32 -26.85 4.75
N ILE A 120 -9.29 -26.60 6.08
CA ILE A 120 -9.09 -27.64 7.10
C ILE A 120 -10.36 -28.02 7.85
N ASN A 121 -11.50 -27.40 7.53
CA ASN A 121 -12.79 -27.54 8.22
C ASN A 121 -12.70 -27.09 9.69
N ALA A 122 -12.02 -25.96 9.94
CA ALA A 122 -11.90 -25.30 11.23
C ALA A 122 -12.83 -24.08 11.31
N THR A 123 -13.15 -23.65 12.51
CA THR A 123 -13.91 -22.43 12.75
C THR A 123 -12.97 -21.22 12.85
N PRO A 124 -13.04 -20.23 11.93
CA PRO A 124 -12.31 -18.97 12.11
C PRO A 124 -12.97 -18.15 13.25
N VAL A 125 -12.15 -17.69 14.20
CA VAL A 125 -12.63 -16.91 15.34
C VAL A 125 -12.35 -15.42 15.09
N ILE A 126 -13.17 -14.82 14.26
CA ILE A 126 -13.07 -13.39 13.93
C ILE A 126 -13.69 -12.58 15.05
N THR A 127 -12.95 -11.58 15.56
CA THR A 127 -13.38 -10.73 16.69
C THR A 127 -13.45 -9.25 16.34
N THR A 128 -13.06 -8.87 15.14
CA THR A 128 -13.04 -7.48 14.69
C THR A 128 -14.46 -6.97 14.48
N ALA A 129 -14.85 -5.90 15.17
CA ALA A 129 -16.22 -5.39 15.18
C ALA A 129 -16.75 -5.06 13.78
N THR A 130 -15.94 -4.46 12.91
CA THR A 130 -16.33 -4.13 11.53
C THR A 130 -16.66 -5.36 10.71
N ASP A 131 -15.89 -6.46 10.86
CA ASP A 131 -16.14 -7.70 10.12
C ASP A 131 -17.40 -8.41 10.64
N ILE A 132 -17.55 -8.51 11.97
CA ILE A 132 -18.71 -9.17 12.58
C ILE A 132 -20.02 -8.47 12.19
N ASN A 133 -20.00 -7.13 12.10
CA ASN A 133 -21.17 -6.33 11.73
C ASN A 133 -21.32 -6.12 10.22
N GLY A 134 -20.41 -6.64 9.39
CA GLY A 134 -20.42 -6.45 7.93
C GLY A 134 -20.33 -4.98 7.52
N VAL A 135 -19.66 -4.15 8.33
CA VAL A 135 -19.54 -2.71 8.12
C VAL A 135 -18.42 -2.43 7.14
N PHE A 136 -18.59 -1.39 6.32
CA PHE A 136 -17.56 -0.95 5.38
C PHE A 136 -16.26 -0.59 6.10
N ALA A 137 -15.20 -1.30 5.76
CA ALA A 137 -13.87 -1.11 6.32
C ALA A 137 -13.02 -0.25 5.38
N VAL A 138 -12.80 1.01 5.77
CA VAL A 138 -12.02 2.00 5.00
C VAL A 138 -10.61 1.52 4.69
N ASP A 139 -9.95 0.90 5.64
CA ASP A 139 -8.58 0.43 5.53
C ASP A 139 -8.44 -0.78 4.57
N VAL A 140 -9.39 -1.72 4.60
CA VAL A 140 -9.46 -2.83 3.65
C VAL A 140 -9.73 -2.31 2.24
N PHE A 141 -10.68 -1.37 2.11
CA PHE A 141 -10.97 -0.73 0.83
C PHE A 141 -9.75 0.01 0.27
N ALA A 142 -9.08 0.79 1.10
CA ALA A 142 -7.87 1.51 0.70
C ALA A 142 -6.76 0.54 0.26
N LYS A 143 -6.55 -0.57 0.97
CA LYS A 143 -5.60 -1.61 0.57
C LYS A 143 -5.96 -2.25 -0.76
N LYS A 144 -7.24 -2.64 -0.94
CA LYS A 144 -7.73 -3.28 -2.18
C LYS A 144 -7.44 -2.46 -3.43
N TYR A 145 -7.61 -1.13 -3.35
CA TYR A 145 -7.40 -0.21 -4.46
C TYR A 145 -6.06 0.54 -4.40
N ASN A 146 -5.14 0.15 -3.50
CA ASN A 146 -3.84 0.78 -3.30
C ASN A 146 -3.93 2.30 -3.09
N LEU A 147 -4.85 2.72 -2.20
CA LEU A 147 -5.11 4.11 -1.86
C LEU A 147 -4.37 4.52 -0.58
N ILE A 148 -3.94 5.76 -0.51
CA ILE A 148 -3.34 6.35 0.70
C ILE A 148 -4.44 6.96 1.55
N ILE A 149 -4.53 6.58 2.81
CA ILE A 149 -5.45 7.16 3.80
C ILE A 149 -4.90 8.51 4.28
N SER A 150 -5.61 9.60 4.03
CA SER A 150 -5.15 10.96 4.36
C SER A 150 -5.03 11.20 5.87
N SER A 151 -5.90 10.59 6.67
CA SER A 151 -5.96 10.77 8.12
C SER A 151 -6.40 9.47 8.82
N ARG A 152 -5.51 8.91 9.65
CA ARG A 152 -5.83 7.75 10.50
C ARG A 152 -6.94 8.08 11.53
N LYS A 153 -7.02 9.34 11.98
CA LYS A 153 -8.06 9.79 12.90
C LYS A 153 -9.43 9.74 12.21
N LEU A 154 -9.57 10.40 11.06
CA LEU A 154 -10.84 10.40 10.30
C LEU A 154 -11.27 8.98 9.88
N ALA A 155 -10.32 8.10 9.54
CA ALA A 155 -10.63 6.70 9.23
C ALA A 155 -11.24 5.96 10.44
N LYS A 156 -10.76 6.24 11.65
CA LYS A 156 -11.35 5.72 12.90
C LYS A 156 -12.73 6.32 13.16
N ASP A 157 -12.89 7.64 12.98
CA ASP A 157 -14.15 8.34 13.19
C ASP A 157 -15.23 7.80 12.22
N VAL A 158 -14.88 7.59 10.95
CA VAL A 158 -15.77 6.94 9.96
C VAL A 158 -16.15 5.53 10.40
N SER A 159 -15.20 4.71 10.85
CA SER A 159 -15.49 3.34 11.30
C SER A 159 -16.40 3.32 12.53
N ALA A 160 -16.21 4.25 13.46
CA ALA A 160 -17.04 4.39 14.64
C ALA A 160 -18.49 4.78 14.27
N ALA A 161 -18.66 5.82 13.45
CA ALA A 161 -19.97 6.26 12.97
C ALA A 161 -20.74 5.13 12.27
N LEU A 162 -20.06 4.36 11.41
CA LEU A 162 -20.69 3.23 10.72
C LEU A 162 -21.09 2.09 11.68
N LEU A 163 -20.33 1.83 12.75
CA LEU A 163 -20.72 0.87 13.79
C LEU A 163 -21.93 1.35 14.58
N ASP A 164 -22.04 2.68 14.80
CA ASP A 164 -23.18 3.32 15.47
C ASP A 164 -24.38 3.53 14.50
N LYS A 165 -24.26 3.02 13.26
CA LYS A 165 -25.28 3.13 12.19
C LYS A 165 -25.57 4.58 11.76
N GLU A 166 -24.63 5.48 11.99
CA GLU A 166 -24.70 6.84 11.47
C GLU A 166 -24.39 6.87 9.96
N PRO A 167 -25.07 7.69 9.17
CA PRO A 167 -24.84 7.76 7.73
C PRO A 167 -23.49 8.42 7.42
N VAL A 168 -22.77 7.86 6.47
CA VAL A 168 -21.51 8.40 5.95
C VAL A 168 -21.61 8.55 4.44
N ASP A 169 -21.24 9.70 3.92
CA ASP A 169 -21.19 9.92 2.46
C ASP A 169 -19.86 9.42 1.88
N ILE A 170 -19.93 8.77 0.72
CA ILE A 170 -18.76 8.33 -0.04
C ILE A 170 -18.94 8.65 -1.52
N ASP A 171 -17.91 9.25 -2.12
CA ASP A 171 -17.84 9.51 -3.54
C ASP A 171 -16.44 9.28 -4.11
N SER A 172 -16.36 9.03 -5.42
CA SER A 172 -15.12 8.86 -6.15
C SER A 172 -15.05 9.79 -7.36
N ASP A 173 -13.92 10.49 -7.49
CA ASP A 173 -13.54 11.22 -8.71
C ASP A 173 -12.80 10.30 -9.70
N ILE A 174 -12.51 9.05 -9.31
CA ILE A 174 -11.75 8.07 -10.08
C ILE A 174 -12.72 7.09 -10.73
N ILE A 175 -12.77 7.10 -12.06
CA ILE A 175 -13.78 6.36 -12.85
C ILE A 175 -13.69 4.85 -12.61
N GLU A 176 -12.48 4.32 -12.43
CA GLU A 176 -12.21 2.89 -12.24
C GLU A 176 -12.65 2.38 -10.85
N ILE A 177 -12.99 3.29 -9.93
CA ILE A 177 -13.43 2.94 -8.58
C ILE A 177 -14.89 3.39 -8.40
N ASP A 178 -15.80 2.49 -8.79
CA ASP A 178 -17.23 2.70 -8.56
C ASP A 178 -17.59 2.41 -7.09
N VAL A 179 -18.18 3.39 -6.44
CA VAL A 179 -18.65 3.35 -5.05
C VAL A 179 -20.16 3.45 -4.92
N SER A 180 -20.92 3.41 -6.00
CA SER A 180 -22.36 3.61 -6.02
C SER A 180 -23.15 2.68 -5.09
N ASP A 181 -22.78 1.40 -5.06
CA ASP A 181 -23.42 0.41 -4.18
C ASP A 181 -23.00 0.60 -2.72
N ILE A 182 -21.76 1.01 -2.48
CA ILE A 182 -21.25 1.35 -1.14
C ILE A 182 -22.01 2.58 -0.63
N LYS A 183 -22.13 3.62 -1.45
CA LYS A 183 -22.86 4.85 -1.12
C LYS A 183 -24.28 4.57 -0.67
N LYS A 184 -25.04 3.75 -1.44
CA LYS A 184 -26.39 3.35 -1.08
C LYS A 184 -26.50 2.60 0.26
N LYS A 185 -25.45 1.81 0.61
CA LYS A 185 -25.41 1.10 1.89
C LYS A 185 -25.07 2.02 3.06
N LEU A 186 -24.16 2.98 2.86
CA LEU A 186 -23.69 3.88 3.91
C LEU A 186 -24.64 5.05 4.17
N ASN A 187 -25.35 5.49 3.15
CA ASN A 187 -26.32 6.60 3.23
C ASN A 187 -27.59 6.29 2.42
N PRO A 188 -28.41 5.32 2.87
CA PRO A 188 -29.58 4.86 2.09
C PRO A 188 -30.68 5.92 1.93
N THR A 189 -30.69 6.93 2.79
CA THR A 189 -31.69 8.02 2.78
C THR A 189 -31.20 9.31 2.14
N ASP A 190 -29.94 9.30 1.62
CA ASP A 190 -29.27 10.45 0.99
C ASP A 190 -29.35 11.74 1.81
N VAL A 191 -29.16 11.61 3.12
CA VAL A 191 -29.10 12.75 4.04
C VAL A 191 -27.71 13.40 4.03
N LYS A 192 -27.65 14.67 4.42
CA LYS A 192 -26.38 15.38 4.58
C LYS A 192 -25.59 14.77 5.75
N CYS A 193 -24.41 14.21 5.45
CA CYS A 193 -23.54 13.61 6.43
C CYS A 193 -22.46 14.58 6.93
N GLU A 194 -22.12 14.48 8.21
CA GLU A 194 -20.98 15.20 8.79
C GLU A 194 -19.66 14.59 8.33
N LEU A 195 -19.59 13.25 8.32
CA LEU A 195 -18.44 12.50 7.85
C LEU A 195 -18.57 12.16 6.37
N ARG A 196 -17.53 12.43 5.64
CA ARG A 196 -17.45 12.20 4.19
C ARG A 196 -16.14 11.50 3.82
N VAL A 197 -16.22 10.56 2.90
CA VAL A 197 -15.09 9.87 2.29
C VAL A 197 -14.99 10.26 0.83
N ARG A 198 -13.82 10.67 0.37
CA ARG A 198 -13.55 11.00 -1.04
C ARG A 198 -12.40 10.18 -1.59
N ILE A 199 -12.63 9.49 -2.71
CA ILE A 199 -11.56 8.85 -3.47
C ILE A 199 -11.13 9.82 -4.57
N THR A 200 -9.98 10.48 -4.38
CA THR A 200 -9.54 11.56 -5.26
C THR A 200 -8.04 11.84 -5.11
N ASP A 201 -7.44 12.40 -6.15
CA ASP A 201 -6.09 12.95 -6.12
C ASP A 201 -6.06 14.47 -5.83
N LYS A 202 -7.20 15.07 -5.50
CA LYS A 202 -7.31 16.50 -5.15
C LYS A 202 -7.13 16.74 -3.66
N ILE A 203 -6.72 17.95 -3.33
CA ILE A 203 -6.71 18.45 -1.94
C ILE A 203 -8.14 18.77 -1.53
N TYR A 204 -8.57 18.25 -0.39
CA TYR A 204 -9.86 18.55 0.22
C TYR A 204 -9.71 19.16 1.61
N GLU A 205 -10.84 19.64 2.17
CA GLU A 205 -10.94 20.17 3.53
C GLU A 205 -10.51 19.15 4.58
N SER A 206 -10.01 19.63 5.72
CA SER A 206 -9.44 18.79 6.77
C SER A 206 -10.44 17.85 7.47
N ASN A 207 -11.75 18.05 7.28
CA ASN A 207 -12.84 17.22 7.82
C ASN A 207 -13.33 16.13 6.84
N VAL A 208 -12.74 16.03 5.65
CA VAL A 208 -13.05 14.99 4.67
C VAL A 208 -11.97 13.92 4.69
N LEU A 209 -12.35 12.68 4.90
CA LEU A 209 -11.42 11.56 4.75
C LEU A 209 -11.13 11.35 3.27
N THR A 210 -9.90 11.66 2.85
CA THR A 210 -9.48 11.44 1.47
C THR A 210 -8.72 10.12 1.34
N LEU A 211 -9.14 9.30 0.39
CA LEU A 211 -8.44 8.09 -0.05
C LEU A 211 -7.75 8.42 -1.38
N ILE A 212 -6.43 8.52 -1.37
CA ILE A 212 -5.65 9.13 -2.45
C ILE A 212 -5.04 8.04 -3.33
N PRO A 213 -5.42 7.95 -4.62
CA PRO A 213 -4.83 7.02 -5.58
C PRO A 213 -3.44 7.50 -6.03
N LYS A 214 -2.56 6.59 -6.38
CA LYS A 214 -1.31 6.86 -7.09
C LYS A 214 -1.59 7.00 -8.60
N SER A 215 -2.16 8.14 -9.00
CA SER A 215 -2.67 8.40 -10.36
C SER A 215 -1.87 9.46 -11.13
N ILE A 216 -0.97 10.18 -10.46
CA ILE A 216 -0.27 11.33 -11.01
C ILE A 216 1.15 10.97 -11.42
N TYR A 217 1.53 11.36 -12.63
CA TYR A 217 2.88 11.23 -13.17
C TYR A 217 3.48 12.60 -13.35
N ILE A 218 4.73 12.79 -12.94
CA ILE A 218 5.43 14.05 -13.18
C ILE A 218 6.67 13.87 -14.03
N GLY A 219 6.90 14.84 -14.88
CA GLY A 219 8.15 14.99 -15.58
C GLY A 219 8.90 16.19 -15.03
N VAL A 220 10.15 16.04 -14.69
CA VAL A 220 10.95 17.10 -14.09
C VAL A 220 12.25 17.35 -14.86
N GLY A 221 12.72 18.58 -14.81
CA GLY A 221 14.04 18.97 -15.28
C GLY A 221 14.63 20.04 -14.34
N CYS A 222 15.94 20.09 -14.25
CA CYS A 222 16.62 21.12 -13.50
C CYS A 222 18.02 21.44 -14.07
N LYS A 223 18.58 22.59 -13.72
CA LYS A 223 20.00 22.89 -13.98
C LYS A 223 20.87 21.97 -13.11
N LYS A 224 22.15 21.85 -13.45
CA LYS A 224 23.12 21.11 -12.65
C LYS A 224 23.24 21.74 -11.25
N ASP A 225 23.44 20.90 -10.25
CA ASP A 225 23.63 21.29 -8.85
C ASP A 225 22.44 22.11 -8.27
N THR A 226 21.22 21.83 -8.71
CA THR A 226 19.99 22.38 -8.11
C THR A 226 19.89 21.89 -6.66
N ASP A 227 19.48 22.77 -5.74
CA ASP A 227 19.23 22.38 -4.35
C ASP A 227 18.01 21.48 -4.23
N ALA A 228 18.15 20.39 -3.47
CA ALA A 228 17.09 19.37 -3.36
C ALA A 228 15.85 19.91 -2.62
N LYS A 229 16.04 20.82 -1.65
CA LYS A 229 14.95 21.44 -0.93
C LYS A 229 14.18 22.42 -1.82
N GLU A 230 14.90 23.25 -2.59
CA GLU A 230 14.27 24.15 -3.57
C GLU A 230 13.44 23.38 -4.58
N MET A 231 13.91 22.18 -5.04
CA MET A 231 13.16 21.33 -5.96
C MET A 231 11.88 20.78 -5.30
N LEU A 232 11.95 20.31 -4.06
CA LEU A 232 10.79 19.81 -3.33
C LEU A 232 9.77 20.93 -3.07
N ASP A 233 10.24 22.11 -2.64
CA ASP A 233 9.39 23.27 -2.40
C ASP A 233 8.70 23.73 -3.69
N PHE A 234 9.42 23.76 -4.81
CA PHE A 234 8.84 24.08 -6.12
C PHE A 234 7.75 23.10 -6.53
N VAL A 235 7.99 21.79 -6.39
CA VAL A 235 6.98 20.76 -6.69
C VAL A 235 5.77 20.91 -5.78
N ASN A 236 5.96 21.07 -4.47
CA ASN A 236 4.87 21.26 -3.52
C ASN A 236 3.99 22.47 -3.87
N GLU A 237 4.60 23.62 -4.16
CA GLU A 237 3.87 24.85 -4.50
C GLU A 237 3.04 24.67 -5.79
N VAL A 238 3.59 24.00 -6.81
CA VAL A 238 2.84 23.69 -8.04
C VAL A 238 1.64 22.81 -7.70
N PHE A 239 1.81 21.73 -6.92
CA PHE A 239 0.73 20.85 -6.54
C PHE A 239 -0.36 21.56 -5.74
N ILE A 240 0.00 22.38 -4.77
CA ILE A 240 -0.94 23.19 -3.99
C ILE A 240 -1.70 24.18 -4.89
N SER A 241 -1.01 24.87 -5.82
CA SER A 241 -1.65 25.85 -6.69
C SER A 241 -2.68 25.26 -7.67
N PHE A 242 -2.54 23.97 -8.00
CA PHE A 242 -3.47 23.24 -8.85
C PHE A 242 -4.44 22.34 -8.06
N GLY A 243 -4.41 22.41 -6.73
CA GLY A 243 -5.31 21.65 -5.86
C GLY A 243 -5.10 20.11 -5.94
N ILE A 244 -3.90 19.66 -6.32
CA ILE A 244 -3.54 18.24 -6.41
C ILE A 244 -2.78 17.81 -5.16
N ASP A 245 -3.12 16.65 -4.61
CA ASP A 245 -2.40 16.10 -3.47
C ASP A 245 -1.06 15.48 -3.91
N ILE A 246 0.04 15.95 -3.37
CA ILE A 246 1.37 15.47 -3.74
C ILE A 246 1.57 13.98 -3.49
N ARG A 247 0.82 13.40 -2.54
CA ARG A 247 0.83 11.97 -2.27
C ARG A 247 0.29 11.13 -3.42
N ALA A 248 -0.46 11.74 -4.35
CA ALA A 248 -0.96 11.08 -5.55
C ALA A 248 0.11 10.79 -6.60
N ILE A 249 1.34 11.32 -6.45
CA ILE A 249 2.42 11.04 -7.39
C ILE A 249 2.74 9.55 -7.39
N LYS A 250 2.73 8.97 -8.60
CA LYS A 250 3.04 7.56 -8.86
C LYS A 250 4.50 7.37 -9.26
N SER A 251 5.03 8.25 -10.10
CA SER A 251 6.42 8.22 -10.55
C SER A 251 6.92 9.58 -11.03
N ILE A 252 8.23 9.72 -11.07
CA ILE A 252 8.94 10.89 -11.60
C ILE A 252 9.71 10.46 -12.83
N GLY A 253 9.58 11.23 -13.92
CA GLY A 253 10.30 11.01 -15.17
C GLY A 253 11.28 12.13 -15.50
N SER A 254 12.44 11.82 -16.10
CA SER A 254 13.36 12.78 -16.67
C SER A 254 14.22 12.15 -17.77
N ILE A 255 15.12 12.92 -18.36
CA ILE A 255 16.11 12.41 -19.31
C ILE A 255 17.23 11.64 -18.59
N ASP A 256 17.82 10.64 -19.24
CA ASP A 256 18.83 9.72 -18.70
C ASP A 256 20.10 10.40 -18.18
N ILE A 257 20.54 11.51 -18.79
CA ILE A 257 21.68 12.30 -18.30
C ILE A 257 21.45 12.87 -16.89
N LYS A 258 20.20 12.90 -16.42
CA LYS A 258 19.78 13.33 -15.07
C LYS A 258 19.67 12.18 -14.07
N LYS A 259 20.02 10.95 -14.45
CA LYS A 259 19.94 9.77 -13.58
C LYS A 259 20.63 9.97 -12.23
N ASN A 260 21.75 10.66 -12.20
CA ASN A 260 22.55 10.91 -10.99
C ASN A 260 22.33 12.33 -10.42
N GLU A 261 21.32 13.07 -10.87
CA GLU A 261 21.05 14.42 -10.35
C GLU A 261 20.49 14.35 -8.92
N LYS A 262 21.24 14.91 -7.97
CA LYS A 262 20.92 14.81 -6.54
C LYS A 262 19.53 15.34 -6.21
N ALA A 263 19.14 16.49 -6.76
CA ALA A 263 17.85 17.12 -6.48
C ALA A 263 16.67 16.20 -6.87
N ILE A 264 16.74 15.52 -8.01
CA ILE A 264 15.67 14.66 -8.48
C ILE A 264 15.63 13.33 -7.68
N ASN A 265 16.80 12.77 -7.37
CA ASN A 265 16.89 11.55 -6.56
C ASN A 265 16.37 11.77 -5.13
N GLU A 266 16.72 12.89 -4.49
CA GLU A 266 16.21 13.23 -3.15
C GLU A 266 14.71 13.56 -3.19
N LEU A 267 14.20 14.19 -4.25
CA LEU A 267 12.76 14.37 -4.48
C LEU A 267 12.03 13.01 -4.54
N ALA A 268 12.52 12.08 -5.36
CA ALA A 268 11.94 10.75 -5.50
C ALA A 268 11.95 9.97 -4.18
N LYS A 269 13.05 10.06 -3.43
CA LYS A 269 13.21 9.44 -2.12
C LYS A 269 12.24 10.03 -1.08
N SER A 270 12.13 11.37 -1.00
CA SER A 270 11.24 12.04 -0.06
C SER A 270 9.77 11.74 -0.31
N LEU A 271 9.38 11.55 -1.58
CA LEU A 271 8.02 11.17 -1.98
C LEU A 271 7.80 9.65 -1.99
N SER A 272 8.85 8.85 -1.76
CA SER A 272 8.81 7.38 -1.82
C SER A 272 8.21 6.87 -3.14
N VAL A 273 8.70 7.41 -4.27
CA VAL A 273 8.25 7.05 -5.62
C VAL A 273 9.43 6.72 -6.53
N PRO A 274 9.24 5.87 -7.56
CA PRO A 274 10.29 5.57 -8.51
C PRO A 274 10.68 6.80 -9.35
N PHE A 275 11.98 6.93 -9.60
CA PHE A 275 12.54 7.86 -10.58
C PHE A 275 12.89 7.09 -11.85
N LEU A 276 12.21 7.40 -12.95
CA LEU A 276 12.38 6.80 -14.27
C LEU A 276 13.17 7.73 -15.19
N THR A 277 14.10 7.20 -15.93
CA THR A 277 14.89 7.97 -16.87
C THR A 277 14.70 7.42 -18.29
N PHE A 278 14.58 8.34 -19.24
CA PHE A 278 14.34 8.04 -20.66
C PHE A 278 15.48 8.57 -21.50
N SER A 279 15.83 7.83 -22.55
CA SER A 279 16.83 8.26 -23.53
C SER A 279 16.31 9.45 -24.35
N LYS A 280 17.23 10.14 -24.98
CA LYS A 280 16.92 11.23 -25.91
C LYS A 280 16.03 10.74 -27.07
N GLU A 281 16.27 9.53 -27.56
CA GLU A 281 15.53 8.90 -28.64
C GLU A 281 14.08 8.62 -28.23
N GLU A 282 13.86 8.04 -27.05
CA GLU A 282 12.53 7.78 -26.49
C GLU A 282 11.74 9.09 -26.31
N LEU A 283 12.38 10.12 -25.74
CA LEU A 283 11.73 11.41 -25.54
C LEU A 283 11.36 12.08 -26.87
N ASN A 284 12.23 12.04 -27.89
CA ASN A 284 11.95 12.62 -29.19
C ASN A 284 10.90 11.84 -30.00
N ALA A 285 10.71 10.55 -29.72
CA ALA A 285 9.68 9.73 -30.35
C ALA A 285 8.25 10.05 -29.87
N VAL A 286 8.10 10.79 -28.74
CA VAL A 286 6.78 11.20 -28.26
C VAL A 286 6.18 12.25 -29.22
N GLU A 287 5.05 11.92 -29.83
CA GLU A 287 4.32 12.82 -30.72
C GLU A 287 3.48 13.82 -29.91
N GLY A 288 3.34 15.04 -30.41
CA GLY A 288 2.53 16.09 -29.80
C GLY A 288 3.10 17.50 -30.02
N GLU A 289 2.30 18.49 -29.63
CA GLU A 289 2.73 19.89 -29.59
C GLU A 289 3.29 20.19 -28.20
N PHE A 290 4.56 20.62 -28.15
CA PHE A 290 5.27 20.87 -26.88
C PHE A 290 5.81 22.29 -26.81
N ASN A 291 5.86 22.83 -25.61
CA ASN A 291 6.51 24.13 -25.36
C ASN A 291 8.04 23.95 -25.39
N GLU A 292 8.58 23.96 -26.59
CA GLU A 292 9.99 23.68 -26.89
C GLU A 292 10.91 24.80 -26.39
N SER A 293 12.10 24.43 -25.94
CA SER A 293 13.18 25.34 -25.55
C SER A 293 14.41 25.08 -26.41
N GLU A 294 14.80 26.06 -27.22
CA GLU A 294 16.01 25.96 -28.02
C GLU A 294 17.27 25.72 -27.19
N PHE A 295 17.35 26.36 -26.01
CA PHE A 295 18.47 26.17 -25.09
C PHE A 295 18.58 24.72 -24.63
N VAL A 296 17.44 24.11 -24.21
CA VAL A 296 17.40 22.71 -23.75
C VAL A 296 17.70 21.79 -24.93
N ARG A 297 17.14 22.06 -26.11
CA ARG A 297 17.43 21.29 -27.35
C ARG A 297 18.92 21.28 -27.70
N LYS A 298 19.59 22.44 -27.59
CA LYS A 298 21.05 22.54 -27.85
C LYS A 298 21.86 21.80 -26.78
N THR A 299 21.38 21.74 -25.56
CA THR A 299 22.12 21.16 -24.42
C THR A 299 21.96 19.64 -24.33
N VAL A 300 20.74 19.13 -24.49
CA VAL A 300 20.41 17.70 -24.24
C VAL A 300 19.80 17.01 -25.46
N GLY A 301 19.61 17.72 -26.57
CA GLY A 301 19.06 17.19 -27.80
C GLY A 301 17.55 16.97 -27.83
N VAL A 302 16.82 17.41 -26.77
CA VAL A 302 15.37 17.35 -26.62
C VAL A 302 14.87 18.73 -26.22
N GLY A 303 13.87 19.28 -26.91
CA GLY A 303 13.41 20.65 -26.65
C GLY A 303 12.48 20.77 -25.42
N ASN A 304 11.82 19.68 -25.05
CA ASN A 304 10.96 19.61 -23.89
C ASN A 304 11.06 18.23 -23.24
N VAL A 305 11.79 18.14 -22.14
CA VAL A 305 12.01 16.90 -21.39
C VAL A 305 10.80 16.57 -20.50
N CYS A 306 10.29 17.54 -19.72
CA CYS A 306 9.30 17.27 -18.68
C CYS A 306 7.96 16.79 -19.25
N GLU A 307 7.39 17.44 -20.28
CA GLU A 307 6.12 17.01 -20.86
C GLU A 307 6.24 15.67 -21.58
N ARG A 308 7.34 15.45 -22.34
CA ARG A 308 7.59 14.19 -23.03
C ARG A 308 7.79 13.04 -22.05
N ALA A 309 8.53 13.26 -20.95
CA ALA A 309 8.72 12.28 -19.91
C ALA A 309 7.40 11.92 -19.20
N VAL A 310 6.47 12.84 -19.09
CA VAL A 310 5.11 12.55 -18.61
C VAL A 310 4.37 11.65 -19.59
N LEU A 311 4.34 12.00 -20.88
CA LEU A 311 3.57 11.28 -21.89
C LEU A 311 4.10 9.88 -22.23
N ILE A 312 5.36 9.59 -21.90
CA ILE A 312 5.87 8.21 -21.90
C ILE A 312 5.23 7.38 -20.78
N GLN A 313 4.91 8.01 -19.64
CA GLN A 313 4.42 7.34 -18.45
C GLN A 313 2.90 7.21 -18.40
N CYS A 314 2.16 8.15 -19.04
CA CYS A 314 0.70 8.20 -19.01
C CYS A 314 0.10 8.76 -20.28
N LYS A 315 -1.22 8.65 -20.43
CA LYS A 315 -1.93 9.00 -21.67
C LYS A 315 -2.22 10.49 -21.83
N LYS A 316 -2.32 11.24 -20.72
CA LYS A 316 -2.83 12.62 -20.77
C LYS A 316 -1.99 13.56 -19.93
N LEU A 317 -1.54 14.64 -20.57
CA LEU A 317 -0.97 15.80 -19.88
C LEU A 317 -2.12 16.64 -19.29
N ILE A 318 -2.10 16.88 -17.99
CA ILE A 318 -3.08 17.73 -17.30
C ILE A 318 -2.50 19.11 -16.98
N LEU A 319 -1.18 19.23 -16.87
CA LEU A 319 -0.47 20.49 -16.71
C LEU A 319 0.77 20.47 -17.58
N GLY A 320 0.83 21.42 -18.51
CA GLY A 320 2.01 21.66 -19.33
C GLY A 320 3.20 22.19 -18.51
N LYS A 321 4.34 22.38 -19.17
CA LYS A 321 5.58 22.83 -18.55
C LYS A 321 5.45 24.13 -17.76
N ILE A 322 5.73 24.05 -16.47
CA ILE A 322 6.00 25.21 -15.60
C ILE A 322 7.50 25.28 -15.34
N ALA A 323 8.04 26.48 -15.40
CA ALA A 323 9.48 26.74 -15.18
C ALA A 323 9.69 27.82 -14.13
N ARG A 324 10.66 27.59 -13.20
CA ARG A 324 11.09 28.55 -12.19
C ARG A 324 12.52 28.25 -11.74
N GLY A 325 13.37 29.25 -11.70
CA GLY A 325 14.73 29.13 -11.14
C GLY A 325 15.64 28.09 -11.80
N GLY A 326 15.36 27.73 -13.06
CA GLY A 326 16.06 26.64 -13.77
C GLY A 326 15.53 25.25 -13.47
N MET A 327 14.40 25.13 -12.76
CA MET A 327 13.63 23.91 -12.56
C MET A 327 12.40 23.91 -13.48
N THR A 328 11.98 22.73 -13.91
CA THR A 328 10.77 22.56 -14.73
C THR A 328 9.98 21.36 -14.24
N ILE A 329 8.65 21.45 -14.33
CA ILE A 329 7.73 20.37 -14.05
C ILE A 329 6.60 20.35 -15.09
N ALA A 330 6.13 19.15 -15.41
CA ALA A 330 4.87 18.90 -16.11
C ALA A 330 4.15 17.76 -15.36
N ILE A 331 2.81 17.72 -15.44
CA ILE A 331 1.99 16.76 -14.71
C ILE A 331 1.03 16.08 -15.67
N GLY A 332 0.89 14.76 -15.54
CA GLY A 332 -0.06 13.96 -16.29
C GLY A 332 -0.80 12.93 -15.43
N ARG A 333 -1.80 12.34 -16.06
CA ARG A 333 -2.68 11.33 -15.45
C ARG A 333 -3.08 10.30 -16.51
N ASP A 334 -3.31 9.04 -16.10
CA ASP A 334 -3.97 8.01 -16.92
C ASP A 334 -5.46 8.27 -17.08
#